data_c9f8e1a2a55e954227624fd6663c8e8b
#
_entry.id   c9f8e1a2a55e954227624fd6663c8e8b
#
_cell.length_a   1.000
_cell.length_b   1.000
_cell.length_c   1.000
_cell.angle_alpha   90.00
_cell.angle_beta   90.00
_cell.angle_gamma   90.00
#
_symmetry.space_group_name_H-M   'P 1'
#
loop_
_entity.id
_entity.type
_entity.pdbx_description
1 polymer ?
#
loop_
_entity_poly.entity_id
_entity_poly.type
_entity_poly.pdbx_seq_one_letter_code
_entity_poly.pdbx_strand_id
1 'polypeptide(L)'
;MDSLTQIILGAAVGEVTLGKKIGNKAMLWGAVGGTIPDLDVLGGLFLSEIDNVAFHRGFSHSILFCILGAFFFGWLVDQIYSSRNHKWIAITAKSFAGLLVISALQFLFSRLYPGNFIPLVFAFFGVAFLSYRNIKKNYFNKEWTPPDATIRDWQWLFFWALITHPVLDCFTMYGTQLFLPFSDVRVAWSTISVVDPLYSIPFLICLIIASRLSHHSSKRRSWNYIGIVLSSSYLLFTVFNKNRINQLFEDSAKNQKISIERFKTNPSILTNLLWNYTGESINGYYLAQYSIFDKNEVSFSKINKNHELLTNYESDQTLQTLNWFSDGFFKVHDMGESYQISDLRFGSFSGKGIGPDDFFFRFMINEVDEGIYRLNEVQSGPSKGKRDNLFPKLFERIMGKDLDEETQISQKIDTPELLSNNRKLIWSDEFDIDGPVDTSKWFHQTKLPYGGSWFNGEVQHYTNRMDNSYVENGNLKIVAKKETYTDQGHTKEYTSARLNSKFAFKYGRVDIRAKLPTGKGTWPAFWTLGKNISEDGAYWFTKGFW
;
A
#
# COMPACT_ATOMS: atom_id res chain seq x y z
N MET A 1 -9.70 0.67 11.68
CA MET A 1 -9.97 1.95 10.99
C MET A 1 -8.72 2.81 11.10
N ASP A 2 -8.57 3.90 10.34
CA ASP A 2 -7.41 4.76 10.54
C ASP A 2 -7.44 5.49 11.90
N SER A 3 -6.26 5.82 12.44
CA SER A 3 -6.14 6.39 13.80
C SER A 3 -6.84 7.76 13.94
N LEU A 4 -6.96 8.55 12.85
CA LEU A 4 -7.69 9.82 12.91
C LEU A 4 -9.19 9.58 13.15
N THR A 5 -9.76 8.63 12.45
CA THR A 5 -11.16 8.23 12.63
C THR A 5 -11.42 7.71 14.04
N GLN A 6 -10.51 6.92 14.60
CA GLN A 6 -10.61 6.41 15.98
C GLN A 6 -10.50 7.53 17.02
N ILE A 7 -9.65 8.52 16.78
CA ILE A 7 -9.57 9.76 17.59
C ILE A 7 -10.89 10.52 17.58
N ILE A 8 -11.51 10.69 16.40
CA ILE A 8 -12.78 11.40 16.23
C ILE A 8 -13.90 10.68 16.99
N LEU A 9 -14.02 9.36 16.79
CA LEU A 9 -15.02 8.55 17.47
C LEU A 9 -14.84 8.59 18.99
N GLY A 10 -13.63 8.35 19.47
CA GLY A 10 -13.31 8.42 20.90
C GLY A 10 -13.64 9.79 21.51
N ALA A 11 -13.30 10.88 20.81
CA ALA A 11 -13.62 12.23 21.26
C ALA A 11 -15.14 12.48 21.33
N ALA A 12 -15.90 12.01 20.35
CA ALA A 12 -17.34 12.13 20.32
C ALA A 12 -18.01 11.33 21.45
N VAL A 13 -17.50 10.12 21.72
CA VAL A 13 -17.92 9.28 22.84
C VAL A 13 -17.60 9.94 24.19
N GLY A 14 -16.41 10.53 24.32
CA GLY A 14 -16.05 11.34 25.50
C GLY A 14 -17.01 12.49 25.73
N GLU A 15 -17.41 13.19 24.65
CA GLU A 15 -18.42 14.26 24.76
C GLU A 15 -19.78 13.77 25.22
N VAL A 16 -20.23 12.60 24.72
CA VAL A 16 -21.51 11.98 25.17
C VAL A 16 -21.45 11.63 26.66
N THR A 17 -20.36 11.03 27.09
CA THR A 17 -20.25 10.46 28.46
C THR A 17 -20.02 11.55 29.51
N LEU A 18 -19.11 12.48 29.25
CA LEU A 18 -18.63 13.40 30.27
C LEU A 18 -18.59 14.87 29.82
N GLY A 19 -18.93 15.17 28.57
CA GLY A 19 -18.82 16.51 27.98
C GLY A 19 -19.62 17.58 28.73
N LYS A 20 -20.80 17.25 29.26
CA LYS A 20 -21.63 18.18 30.05
C LYS A 20 -20.94 18.63 31.35
N LYS A 21 -20.17 17.75 32.01
CA LYS A 21 -19.48 18.03 33.26
C LYS A 21 -18.16 18.78 33.04
N ILE A 22 -17.34 18.28 32.10
CA ILE A 22 -15.93 18.75 31.99
C ILE A 22 -15.54 19.34 30.62
N GLY A 23 -16.52 19.46 29.71
CA GLY A 23 -16.29 20.08 28.38
C GLY A 23 -15.23 19.38 27.54
N ASN A 24 -14.35 20.17 26.88
CA ASN A 24 -13.33 19.64 25.96
C ASN A 24 -12.33 18.67 26.60
N LYS A 25 -12.23 18.61 27.92
CA LYS A 25 -11.43 17.59 28.59
C LYS A 25 -11.99 16.18 28.37
N ALA A 26 -13.33 16.05 28.29
CA ALA A 26 -13.99 14.81 27.97
C ALA A 26 -13.66 14.35 26.53
N MET A 27 -13.74 15.24 25.56
CA MET A 27 -13.31 14.95 24.17
C MET A 27 -11.85 14.52 24.10
N LEU A 28 -10.95 15.22 24.84
CA LEU A 28 -9.53 14.88 24.87
C LEU A 28 -9.28 13.47 25.40
N TRP A 29 -9.85 13.13 26.57
CA TRP A 29 -9.65 11.82 27.17
C TRP A 29 -10.38 10.70 26.41
N GLY A 30 -11.52 11.02 25.80
CA GLY A 30 -12.18 10.12 24.87
C GLY A 30 -11.31 9.84 23.63
N ALA A 31 -10.69 10.86 23.05
CA ALA A 31 -9.73 10.70 21.94
C ALA A 31 -8.53 9.85 22.34
N VAL A 32 -7.96 10.08 23.52
CA VAL A 32 -6.87 9.25 24.07
C VAL A 32 -7.34 7.81 24.23
N GLY A 33 -8.52 7.58 24.84
CA GLY A 33 -9.10 6.24 25.01
C GLY A 33 -9.30 5.53 23.67
N GLY A 34 -9.80 6.27 22.65
CA GLY A 34 -9.97 5.74 21.30
C GLY A 34 -8.66 5.45 20.55
N THR A 35 -7.51 5.89 21.06
CA THR A 35 -6.21 5.64 20.44
C THR A 35 -5.43 4.51 21.13
N ILE A 36 -5.74 4.22 22.38
CA ILE A 36 -5.00 3.24 23.20
C ILE A 36 -4.88 1.86 22.52
N PRO A 37 -5.93 1.25 21.93
CA PRO A 37 -5.79 -0.05 21.30
C PRO A 37 -4.74 -0.08 20.19
N ASP A 38 -4.65 0.95 19.37
CA ASP A 38 -3.69 1.09 18.25
C ASP A 38 -2.23 1.26 18.71
N LEU A 39 -1.98 1.45 20.01
CA LEU A 39 -0.60 1.46 20.53
C LEU A 39 0.07 0.08 20.41
N ASP A 40 -0.67 -0.96 20.06
CA ASP A 40 -0.12 -2.28 19.75
C ASP A 40 0.87 -2.26 18.59
N VAL A 41 0.80 -1.26 17.69
CA VAL A 41 1.81 -1.05 16.64
C VAL A 41 3.24 -0.91 17.21
N LEU A 42 3.39 -0.47 18.47
CA LEU A 42 4.67 -0.41 19.16
C LEU A 42 5.24 -1.81 19.44
N GLY A 43 4.42 -2.87 19.36
CA GLY A 43 4.86 -4.27 19.44
C GLY A 43 5.93 -4.59 18.41
N GLY A 44 5.89 -3.99 17.22
CA GLY A 44 6.92 -4.15 16.17
C GLY A 44 8.34 -3.70 16.58
N LEU A 45 8.51 -3.00 17.71
CA LEU A 45 9.82 -2.67 18.27
C LEU A 45 10.45 -3.85 19.02
N PHE A 46 9.67 -4.87 19.39
CA PHE A 46 10.08 -5.95 20.28
C PHE A 46 9.75 -7.35 19.75
N LEU A 47 8.82 -7.45 18.82
CA LEU A 47 8.33 -8.70 18.24
C LEU A 47 9.00 -8.97 16.89
N SER A 48 9.04 -10.23 16.48
CA SER A 48 9.38 -10.59 15.11
C SER A 48 8.33 -10.06 14.13
N GLU A 49 8.66 -9.95 12.85
CA GLU A 49 7.72 -9.47 11.81
C GLU A 49 6.45 -10.33 11.77
N ILE A 50 6.58 -11.66 11.89
CA ILE A 50 5.43 -12.57 11.85
C ILE A 50 4.59 -12.49 13.13
N ASP A 51 5.24 -12.37 14.30
CA ASP A 51 4.53 -12.22 15.57
C ASP A 51 3.78 -10.88 15.62
N ASN A 52 4.37 -9.83 15.04
CA ASN A 52 3.74 -8.51 14.94
C ASN A 52 2.47 -8.54 14.08
N VAL A 53 2.45 -9.31 12.98
CA VAL A 53 1.23 -9.53 12.17
C VAL A 53 0.11 -10.17 12.99
N ALA A 54 0.45 -11.15 13.83
CA ALA A 54 -0.52 -11.81 14.71
C ALA A 54 -0.94 -10.93 15.90
N PHE A 55 -0.01 -10.11 16.42
CA PHE A 55 -0.23 -9.25 17.58
C PHE A 55 -1.10 -8.04 17.27
N HIS A 56 -0.95 -7.45 16.06
CA HIS A 56 -1.71 -6.28 15.66
C HIS A 56 -3.21 -6.58 15.57
N ARG A 57 -4.02 -5.76 16.25
CA ARG A 57 -5.44 -5.97 16.54
C ARG A 57 -5.73 -7.26 17.33
N GLY A 58 -4.78 -7.61 18.19
CA GLY A 58 -4.87 -8.73 19.12
C GLY A 58 -5.49 -8.33 20.47
N PHE A 59 -4.78 -8.64 21.56
CA PHE A 59 -5.30 -8.49 22.92
C PHE A 59 -5.75 -7.07 23.26
N SER A 60 -5.04 -6.03 22.81
CA SER A 60 -5.41 -4.62 23.00
C SER A 60 -6.77 -4.24 22.41
N HIS A 61 -7.27 -5.04 21.45
CA HIS A 61 -8.56 -4.87 20.79
C HIS A 61 -9.64 -5.85 21.33
N SER A 62 -9.31 -6.65 22.34
CA SER A 62 -10.27 -7.59 22.92
C SER A 62 -11.27 -6.90 23.85
N ILE A 63 -12.46 -7.48 23.97
CA ILE A 63 -13.48 -7.03 24.92
C ILE A 63 -12.92 -7.07 26.36
N LEU A 64 -12.14 -8.11 26.68
CA LEU A 64 -11.52 -8.22 28.01
C LEU A 64 -10.58 -7.04 28.28
N PHE A 65 -9.72 -6.70 27.33
CA PHE A 65 -8.83 -5.52 27.46
C PHE A 65 -9.64 -4.23 27.63
N CYS A 66 -10.72 -4.04 26.88
CA CYS A 66 -11.56 -2.84 26.99
C CYS A 66 -12.17 -2.69 28.38
N ILE A 67 -12.59 -3.80 28.98
CA ILE A 67 -13.15 -3.81 30.35
C ILE A 67 -12.04 -3.50 31.36
N LEU A 68 -10.95 -4.26 31.37
CA LEU A 68 -9.85 -4.07 32.31
C LEU A 68 -9.17 -2.70 32.14
N GLY A 69 -8.96 -2.29 30.89
CA GLY A 69 -8.40 -0.98 30.54
C GLY A 69 -9.29 0.17 31.03
N ALA A 70 -10.62 0.05 30.96
CA ALA A 70 -11.51 1.08 31.47
C ALA A 70 -11.32 1.32 32.97
N PHE A 71 -11.18 0.25 33.77
CA PHE A 71 -10.89 0.38 35.19
C PHE A 71 -9.50 1.00 35.44
N PHE A 72 -8.49 0.52 34.74
CA PHE A 72 -7.10 0.98 34.91
C PHE A 72 -6.92 2.44 34.47
N PHE A 73 -7.32 2.78 33.25
CA PHE A 73 -7.12 4.15 32.74
C PHE A 73 -8.05 5.15 33.43
N GLY A 74 -9.26 4.74 33.80
CA GLY A 74 -10.16 5.57 34.60
C GLY A 74 -9.57 5.89 35.97
N TRP A 75 -9.01 4.89 36.66
CA TRP A 75 -8.28 5.10 37.91
C TRP A 75 -7.04 5.98 37.70
N LEU A 76 -6.25 5.72 36.67
CA LEU A 76 -5.03 6.49 36.39
C LEU A 76 -5.33 7.98 36.19
N VAL A 77 -6.36 8.31 35.41
CA VAL A 77 -6.74 9.70 35.16
C VAL A 77 -7.28 10.37 36.42
N ASP A 78 -8.06 9.65 37.24
CA ASP A 78 -8.52 10.13 38.52
C ASP A 78 -7.33 10.48 39.45
N GLN A 79 -6.31 9.59 39.53
CA GLN A 79 -5.09 9.85 40.31
C GLN A 79 -4.30 11.07 39.78
N ILE A 80 -4.19 11.21 38.45
CA ILE A 80 -3.54 12.38 37.83
C ILE A 80 -4.20 13.66 38.28
N TYR A 81 -5.51 13.76 38.27
CA TYR A 81 -6.24 14.97 38.62
C TYR A 81 -6.33 15.20 40.14
N SER A 82 -6.26 14.17 40.96
CA SER A 82 -6.22 14.26 42.42
C SER A 82 -4.82 14.57 42.96
N SER A 83 -3.76 14.42 42.15
CA SER A 83 -2.37 14.66 42.55
C SER A 83 -2.10 16.15 42.80
N ARG A 84 -1.31 16.45 43.85
CA ARG A 84 -0.74 17.79 44.07
C ARG A 84 0.14 18.27 42.90
N ASN A 85 0.70 17.34 42.14
CA ASN A 85 1.59 17.61 41.00
C ASN A 85 0.86 17.68 39.65
N HIS A 86 -0.48 17.62 39.62
CA HIS A 86 -1.27 17.62 38.38
C HIS A 86 -0.89 18.72 37.39
N LYS A 87 -0.55 19.92 37.87
CA LYS A 87 -0.09 21.04 37.06
C LYS A 87 1.15 20.67 36.26
N TRP A 88 2.15 20.10 36.93
CA TRP A 88 3.41 19.70 36.30
C TRP A 88 3.23 18.51 35.36
N ILE A 89 2.43 17.53 35.76
CA ILE A 89 2.08 16.39 34.90
C ILE A 89 1.44 16.89 33.61
N ALA A 90 0.48 17.81 33.68
CA ALA A 90 -0.19 18.37 32.51
C ALA A 90 0.75 19.23 31.64
N ILE A 91 1.66 19.99 32.23
CA ILE A 91 2.67 20.76 31.49
C ILE A 91 3.62 19.81 30.75
N THR A 92 4.13 18.77 31.43
CA THR A 92 5.01 17.77 30.83
C THR A 92 4.32 17.04 29.67
N ALA A 93 3.06 16.58 29.87
CA ALA A 93 2.29 15.91 28.82
C ALA A 93 2.06 16.82 27.59
N LYS A 94 1.75 18.10 27.80
CA LYS A 94 1.58 19.07 26.69
C LYS A 94 2.90 19.38 25.98
N SER A 95 4.00 19.48 26.73
CA SER A 95 5.33 19.67 26.13
C SER A 95 5.72 18.45 25.28
N PHE A 96 5.47 17.24 25.78
CA PHE A 96 5.71 16.00 25.04
C PHE A 96 4.84 15.90 23.79
N ALA A 97 3.54 16.21 23.89
CA ALA A 97 2.66 16.29 22.72
C ALA A 97 3.14 17.32 21.68
N GLY A 98 3.62 18.48 22.13
CA GLY A 98 4.26 19.47 21.26
C GLY A 98 5.49 18.93 20.52
N LEU A 99 6.34 18.17 21.22
CA LEU A 99 7.51 17.49 20.63
C LEU A 99 7.10 16.42 19.59
N LEU A 100 6.06 15.64 19.87
CA LEU A 100 5.53 14.65 18.92
C LEU A 100 5.00 15.33 17.64
N VAL A 101 4.29 16.45 17.77
CA VAL A 101 3.83 17.23 16.61
C VAL A 101 5.01 17.76 15.81
N ILE A 102 6.05 18.26 16.46
CA ILE A 102 7.28 18.73 15.80
C ILE A 102 7.96 17.57 15.06
N SER A 103 8.09 16.39 15.69
CA SER A 103 8.69 15.21 15.06
C SER A 103 7.88 14.73 13.84
N ALA A 104 6.55 14.74 13.94
CA ALA A 104 5.67 14.40 12.81
C ALA A 104 5.80 15.38 11.65
N LEU A 105 5.86 16.70 11.95
CA LEU A 105 6.10 17.73 10.95
C LEU A 105 7.50 17.60 10.34
N GLN A 106 8.51 17.28 11.12
CA GLN A 106 9.87 17.01 10.63
C GLN A 106 9.88 15.86 9.63
N PHE A 107 9.23 14.75 9.96
CA PHE A 107 9.10 13.61 9.06
C PHE A 107 8.38 14.00 7.75
N LEU A 108 7.27 14.73 7.85
CA LEU A 108 6.49 15.19 6.69
C LEU A 108 7.30 16.14 5.80
N PHE A 109 7.93 17.18 6.39
CA PHE A 109 8.69 18.16 5.63
C PHE A 109 9.97 17.59 5.01
N SER A 110 10.62 16.64 5.65
CA SER A 110 11.78 15.94 5.07
C SER A 110 11.41 15.16 3.81
N ARG A 111 10.16 14.71 3.71
CA ARG A 111 9.63 14.00 2.52
C ARG A 111 9.18 14.95 1.41
N LEU A 112 8.55 16.08 1.78
CA LEU A 112 7.99 17.04 0.81
C LEU A 112 9.05 18.02 0.26
N TYR A 113 10.05 18.38 1.08
CA TYR A 113 11.07 19.36 0.76
C TYR A 113 12.47 18.86 1.16
N PRO A 114 13.03 17.85 0.45
CA PRO A 114 14.33 17.28 0.78
C PRO A 114 15.41 18.37 0.67
N GLY A 115 16.19 18.52 1.75
CA GLY A 115 17.29 19.50 1.82
C GLY A 115 16.90 20.94 2.18
N ASN A 116 15.61 21.27 2.36
CA ASN A 116 15.18 22.59 2.78
C ASN A 116 14.70 22.56 4.24
N PHE A 117 15.47 23.15 5.15
CA PHE A 117 15.16 23.20 6.60
C PHE A 117 14.28 24.39 7.02
N ILE A 118 14.08 25.35 6.16
CA ILE A 118 13.39 26.62 6.49
C ILE A 118 11.95 26.37 6.97
N PRO A 119 11.10 25.57 6.27
CA PRO A 119 9.74 25.28 6.73
C PRO A 119 9.70 24.60 8.11
N LEU A 120 10.68 23.71 8.36
CA LEU A 120 10.81 23.01 9.63
C LEU A 120 11.12 23.95 10.79
N VAL A 121 12.01 24.92 10.59
CA VAL A 121 12.35 25.93 11.60
C VAL A 121 11.12 26.77 11.97
N PHE A 122 10.35 27.23 10.97
CA PHE A 122 9.10 27.95 11.23
C PHE A 122 8.06 27.10 11.95
N ALA A 123 7.89 25.84 11.55
CA ALA A 123 6.98 24.90 12.22
C ALA A 123 7.40 24.67 13.68
N PHE A 124 8.70 24.49 13.96
CA PHE A 124 9.23 24.34 15.31
C PHE A 124 8.89 25.54 16.18
N PHE A 125 9.26 26.75 15.76
CA PHE A 125 8.98 27.97 16.52
C PHE A 125 7.47 28.22 16.67
N GLY A 126 6.68 27.94 15.63
CA GLY A 126 5.22 28.06 15.68
C GLY A 126 4.60 27.13 16.73
N VAL A 127 4.95 25.85 16.71
CA VAL A 127 4.45 24.85 17.69
C VAL A 127 4.95 25.17 19.09
N ALA A 128 6.23 25.52 19.26
CA ALA A 128 6.79 25.90 20.55
C ALA A 128 6.10 27.14 21.13
N PHE A 129 5.88 28.18 20.31
CA PHE A 129 5.18 29.40 20.72
C PHE A 129 3.72 29.12 21.10
N LEU A 130 3.00 28.36 20.30
CA LEU A 130 1.60 27.99 20.59
C LEU A 130 1.49 27.15 21.87
N SER A 131 2.41 26.20 22.07
CA SER A 131 2.50 25.37 23.26
C SER A 131 2.80 26.23 24.51
N TYR A 132 3.80 27.10 24.43
CA TYR A 132 4.13 28.04 25.50
C TYR A 132 2.96 28.94 25.85
N ARG A 133 2.34 29.57 24.86
CA ARG A 133 1.17 30.46 25.05
C ARG A 133 0.01 29.70 25.71
N ASN A 134 -0.25 28.47 25.28
CA ASN A 134 -1.30 27.63 25.84
C ASN A 134 -1.01 27.25 27.29
N ILE A 135 0.23 26.81 27.57
CA ILE A 135 0.69 26.45 28.92
C ILE A 135 0.60 27.68 29.86
N LYS A 136 1.14 28.83 29.43
CA LYS A 136 1.08 30.08 30.20
C LYS A 136 -0.35 30.50 30.55
N LYS A 137 -1.25 30.48 29.52
CA LYS A 137 -2.65 30.87 29.70
C LYS A 137 -3.41 29.95 30.66
N ASN A 138 -3.20 28.63 30.57
CA ASN A 138 -4.07 27.67 31.23
C ASN A 138 -3.51 27.16 32.59
N TYR A 139 -2.21 27.35 32.86
CA TYR A 139 -1.57 26.79 34.05
C TYR A 139 -0.82 27.83 34.90
N PHE A 140 -0.42 28.97 34.34
CA PHE A 140 0.26 30.03 35.09
C PHE A 140 -0.65 31.26 35.36
N ASN A 141 -1.52 31.58 34.41
CA ASN A 141 -2.39 32.77 34.51
C ASN A 141 -3.82 32.44 35.03
N LYS A 142 -4.09 31.20 35.40
CA LYS A 142 -5.40 30.78 35.88
C LYS A 142 -5.23 29.82 37.06
N GLU A 143 -6.03 30.03 38.12
CA GLU A 143 -6.17 29.02 39.16
C GLU A 143 -6.67 27.73 38.57
N TRP A 144 -5.95 26.63 38.89
CA TRP A 144 -6.33 25.35 38.42
C TRP A 144 -7.37 24.71 39.36
N THR A 145 -8.46 24.26 38.78
CA THR A 145 -9.48 23.48 39.47
C THR A 145 -9.53 22.09 38.86
N PRO A 146 -9.57 21.01 39.66
CA PRO A 146 -9.77 19.67 39.12
C PRO A 146 -11.11 19.61 38.36
N PRO A 147 -11.23 18.75 37.34
CA PRO A 147 -12.53 18.53 36.70
C PRO A 147 -13.49 17.89 37.71
N ASP A 148 -14.76 18.32 37.64
CA ASP A 148 -15.85 17.75 38.45
C ASP A 148 -16.26 16.39 37.84
N ALA A 149 -15.44 15.38 38.11
CA ALA A 149 -15.64 14.01 37.62
C ALA A 149 -15.17 12.99 38.67
N THR A 150 -15.96 11.98 38.89
CA THR A 150 -15.64 10.88 39.79
C THR A 150 -14.85 9.79 39.05
N ILE A 151 -14.21 8.88 39.80
CA ILE A 151 -13.54 7.71 39.21
C ILE A 151 -14.48 6.89 38.32
N ARG A 152 -15.75 6.75 38.68
CA ARG A 152 -16.76 6.07 37.85
C ARG A 152 -17.04 6.79 36.54
N ASP A 153 -17.06 8.12 36.55
CA ASP A 153 -17.24 8.91 35.34
C ASP A 153 -16.08 8.66 34.35
N TRP A 154 -14.83 8.61 34.86
CA TRP A 154 -13.65 8.28 34.06
C TRP A 154 -13.68 6.84 33.53
N GLN A 155 -14.05 5.87 34.39
CA GLN A 155 -14.17 4.46 33.97
C GLN A 155 -15.20 4.28 32.87
N TRP A 156 -16.36 4.93 32.95
CA TRP A 156 -17.38 4.92 31.91
C TRP A 156 -16.91 5.57 30.62
N LEU A 157 -16.20 6.68 30.68
CA LEU A 157 -15.62 7.32 29.50
C LEU A 157 -14.66 6.37 28.79
N PHE A 158 -13.70 5.77 29.55
CA PHE A 158 -12.72 4.87 28.95
C PHE A 158 -13.37 3.57 28.46
N PHE A 159 -14.37 3.04 29.16
CA PHE A 159 -15.09 1.87 28.68
C PHE A 159 -15.67 2.09 27.28
N TRP A 160 -16.42 3.17 27.09
CA TRP A 160 -17.04 3.45 25.81
C TRP A 160 -16.03 3.85 24.75
N ALA A 161 -15.00 4.61 25.10
CA ALA A 161 -13.96 5.00 24.15
C ALA A 161 -13.12 3.79 23.70
N LEU A 162 -12.79 2.86 24.61
CA LEU A 162 -12.05 1.65 24.29
C LEU A 162 -12.89 0.66 23.48
N ILE A 163 -14.15 0.38 23.88
CA ILE A 163 -14.96 -0.66 23.23
C ILE A 163 -15.44 -0.26 21.83
N THR A 164 -15.72 1.03 21.61
CA THR A 164 -16.15 1.49 20.28
C THR A 164 -15.05 1.39 19.23
N HIS A 165 -13.78 1.41 19.65
CA HIS A 165 -12.62 1.26 18.76
C HIS A 165 -12.61 -0.11 18.05
N PRO A 166 -12.46 -1.27 18.72
CA PRO A 166 -12.43 -2.57 18.07
C PRO A 166 -13.75 -2.92 17.39
N VAL A 167 -14.90 -2.42 17.89
CA VAL A 167 -16.19 -2.59 17.21
C VAL A 167 -16.17 -1.92 15.84
N LEU A 168 -15.65 -0.68 15.73
CA LEU A 168 -15.51 -0.01 14.44
C LEU A 168 -14.51 -0.74 13.54
N ASP A 169 -13.45 -1.30 14.12
CA ASP A 169 -12.44 -2.05 13.37
C ASP A 169 -12.99 -3.33 12.73
N CYS A 170 -13.98 -3.97 13.35
CA CYS A 170 -14.66 -5.13 12.76
C CYS A 170 -15.35 -4.82 11.43
N PHE A 171 -15.70 -3.57 11.15
CA PHE A 171 -16.27 -3.18 9.86
C PHE A 171 -15.24 -3.13 8.74
N THR A 172 -13.93 -3.13 9.07
CA THR A 172 -12.84 -3.17 8.08
C THR A 172 -12.45 -4.61 7.71
N MET A 173 -11.65 -4.76 6.63
CA MET A 173 -11.24 -6.07 6.13
C MET A 173 -10.09 -6.72 6.90
N TYR A 174 -9.34 -5.96 7.70
CA TYR A 174 -8.14 -6.45 8.38
C TYR A 174 -8.47 -7.58 9.38
N GLY A 175 -9.57 -7.43 10.10
CA GLY A 175 -10.03 -8.35 11.14
C GLY A 175 -9.49 -7.99 12.53
N THR A 176 -10.31 -8.25 13.56
CA THR A 176 -10.06 -7.87 14.95
C THR A 176 -10.34 -9.06 15.87
N GLN A 177 -9.42 -9.37 16.78
CA GLN A 177 -9.51 -10.51 17.69
C GLN A 177 -10.30 -10.13 18.96
N LEU A 178 -11.60 -9.92 18.82
CA LEU A 178 -12.47 -9.45 19.91
C LEU A 178 -12.50 -10.36 21.15
N PHE A 179 -12.30 -11.66 20.94
CA PHE A 179 -12.58 -12.68 21.97
C PHE A 179 -11.33 -13.19 22.66
N LEU A 180 -10.15 -12.60 22.42
CA LEU A 180 -8.94 -12.97 23.15
C LEU A 180 -9.11 -12.74 24.66
N PRO A 181 -8.57 -13.65 25.51
CA PRO A 181 -7.72 -14.82 25.19
C PRO A 181 -8.47 -16.12 24.90
N PHE A 182 -9.79 -16.10 24.80
CA PHE A 182 -10.62 -17.30 24.67
C PHE A 182 -10.72 -17.83 23.24
N SER A 183 -10.58 -16.95 22.24
CA SER A 183 -10.61 -17.31 20.83
C SER A 183 -9.83 -16.29 20.03
N ASP A 184 -9.06 -16.77 19.05
CA ASP A 184 -8.25 -15.99 18.12
C ASP A 184 -8.98 -15.64 16.80
N VAL A 185 -10.28 -15.92 16.75
CA VAL A 185 -11.10 -15.59 15.57
C VAL A 185 -11.04 -14.10 15.26
N ARG A 186 -10.74 -13.80 14.01
CA ARG A 186 -10.68 -12.42 13.48
C ARG A 186 -12.02 -12.01 12.90
N VAL A 187 -12.72 -11.12 13.58
CA VAL A 187 -14.00 -10.57 13.11
C VAL A 187 -13.73 -9.48 12.07
N ALA A 188 -14.16 -9.71 10.83
CA ALA A 188 -13.98 -8.79 9.71
C ALA A 188 -15.26 -8.74 8.86
N TRP A 189 -16.08 -7.71 9.05
CA TRP A 189 -17.29 -7.55 8.25
C TRP A 189 -17.01 -6.92 6.88
N SER A 190 -15.88 -6.27 6.70
CA SER A 190 -15.37 -5.74 5.42
C SER A 190 -16.40 -4.85 4.69
N THR A 191 -17.10 -3.98 5.42
CA THR A 191 -18.14 -3.12 4.85
C THR A 191 -17.65 -1.73 4.51
N ILE A 192 -16.59 -1.26 5.19
CA ILE A 192 -16.00 0.07 5.02
C ILE A 192 -14.49 -0.03 4.78
N SER A 193 -13.95 0.91 4.02
CA SER A 193 -12.50 1.03 3.83
C SER A 193 -11.79 1.42 5.14
N VAL A 194 -10.52 1.03 5.29
CA VAL A 194 -9.69 1.42 6.45
C VAL A 194 -9.61 2.94 6.60
N VAL A 195 -9.53 3.67 5.49
CA VAL A 195 -9.61 5.13 5.43
C VAL A 195 -10.82 5.49 4.57
N ASP A 196 -11.84 6.09 5.16
CA ASP A 196 -13.04 6.54 4.46
C ASP A 196 -13.37 8.00 4.77
N PRO A 197 -13.06 8.94 3.85
CA PRO A 197 -13.30 10.37 4.06
C PRO A 197 -14.77 10.74 4.25
N LEU A 198 -15.70 9.98 3.64
CA LEU A 198 -17.14 10.25 3.78
C LEU A 198 -17.66 9.90 5.18
N TYR A 199 -17.03 8.94 5.85
CA TYR A 199 -17.29 8.66 7.27
C TYR A 199 -16.66 9.71 8.17
N SER A 200 -15.37 10.01 7.96
CA SER A 200 -14.54 10.73 8.92
C SER A 200 -14.71 12.25 8.85
N ILE A 201 -14.79 12.84 7.62
CA ILE A 201 -14.80 14.31 7.46
C ILE A 201 -16.07 14.96 8.00
N PRO A 202 -17.30 14.51 7.67
CA PRO A 202 -18.51 15.11 8.24
C PRO A 202 -18.56 14.96 9.77
N PHE A 203 -18.10 13.83 10.31
CA PHE A 203 -18.03 13.59 11.73
C PHE A 203 -17.06 14.56 12.42
N LEU A 204 -15.86 14.74 11.86
CA LEU A 204 -14.86 15.70 12.35
C LEU A 204 -15.40 17.13 12.35
N ILE A 205 -16.07 17.58 11.29
CA ILE A 205 -16.66 18.92 11.21
C ILE A 205 -17.65 19.14 12.35
N CYS A 206 -18.58 18.20 12.58
CA CYS A 206 -19.54 18.28 13.67
C CYS A 206 -18.85 18.35 15.03
N LEU A 207 -17.80 17.55 15.24
CA LEU A 207 -17.03 17.55 16.48
C LEU A 207 -16.26 18.86 16.70
N ILE A 208 -15.66 19.42 15.65
CA ILE A 208 -14.99 20.73 15.72
C ILE A 208 -15.98 21.82 16.12
N ILE A 209 -17.17 21.87 15.51
CA ILE A 209 -18.21 22.83 15.87
C ILE A 209 -18.62 22.64 17.34
N ALA A 210 -18.89 21.42 17.76
CA ALA A 210 -19.21 21.10 19.14
C ALA A 210 -18.13 21.59 20.11
N SER A 211 -16.85 21.37 19.79
CA SER A 211 -15.71 21.75 20.64
C SER A 211 -15.56 23.25 20.85
N ARG A 212 -16.12 24.08 19.95
CA ARG A 212 -16.08 25.57 20.03
C ARG A 212 -17.22 26.16 20.86
N LEU A 213 -18.23 25.34 21.19
CA LEU A 213 -19.38 25.75 21.95
C LEU A 213 -19.18 25.49 23.46
N SER A 214 -19.86 26.31 24.31
CA SER A 214 -19.84 26.11 25.76
C SER A 214 -20.37 24.71 26.13
N HIS A 215 -19.77 24.08 27.14
CA HIS A 215 -20.19 22.72 27.60
C HIS A 215 -21.59 22.70 28.20
N HIS A 216 -22.13 23.84 28.62
CA HIS A 216 -23.51 23.96 29.07
C HIS A 216 -24.53 24.12 27.93
N SER A 217 -24.06 24.41 26.71
CA SER A 217 -24.93 24.66 25.56
C SER A 217 -25.59 23.39 25.05
N SER A 218 -26.90 23.39 24.83
CA SER A 218 -27.60 22.30 24.15
C SER A 218 -27.12 22.11 22.72
N LYS A 219 -26.78 23.22 22.02
CA LYS A 219 -26.26 23.16 20.63
C LYS A 219 -24.99 22.35 20.52
N ARG A 220 -24.09 22.37 21.54
CA ARG A 220 -22.88 21.55 21.58
C ARG A 220 -23.21 20.06 21.51
N ARG A 221 -24.16 19.65 22.34
CA ARG A 221 -24.62 18.24 22.35
C ARG A 221 -25.31 17.86 21.03
N SER A 222 -26.15 18.77 20.52
CA SER A 222 -26.82 18.53 19.23
C SER A 222 -25.80 18.30 18.11
N TRP A 223 -24.77 19.13 17.98
CA TRP A 223 -23.73 18.93 16.97
C TRP A 223 -22.97 17.62 17.13
N ASN A 224 -22.65 17.22 18.36
CA ASN A 224 -22.01 15.94 18.60
C ASN A 224 -22.92 14.75 18.21
N TYR A 225 -24.20 14.80 18.58
CA TYR A 225 -25.17 13.76 18.18
C TYR A 225 -25.41 13.76 16.66
N ILE A 226 -25.46 14.91 15.99
CA ILE A 226 -25.54 14.96 14.53
C ILE A 226 -24.34 14.22 13.91
N GLY A 227 -23.13 14.47 14.40
CA GLY A 227 -21.93 13.76 13.93
C GLY A 227 -22.03 12.25 14.11
N ILE A 228 -22.45 11.78 15.29
CA ILE A 228 -22.65 10.35 15.58
C ILE A 228 -23.74 9.75 14.69
N VAL A 229 -24.88 10.42 14.54
CA VAL A 229 -25.98 9.93 13.71
C VAL A 229 -25.57 9.85 12.25
N LEU A 230 -24.90 10.87 11.70
CA LEU A 230 -24.41 10.86 10.31
C LEU A 230 -23.42 9.71 10.07
N SER A 231 -22.42 9.58 10.95
CA SER A 231 -21.42 8.50 10.82
C SER A 231 -22.02 7.10 10.98
N SER A 232 -22.94 6.91 11.93
CA SER A 232 -23.63 5.64 12.13
C SER A 232 -24.58 5.31 10.97
N SER A 233 -25.28 6.30 10.42
CA SER A 233 -26.15 6.12 9.25
C SER A 233 -25.32 5.75 8.02
N TYR A 234 -24.17 6.37 7.84
CA TYR A 234 -23.24 6.00 6.78
C TYR A 234 -22.72 4.56 6.96
N LEU A 235 -22.36 4.18 8.17
CA LEU A 235 -21.90 2.82 8.48
C LEU A 235 -23.01 1.78 8.17
N LEU A 236 -24.27 2.06 8.51
CA LEU A 236 -25.40 1.21 8.12
C LEU A 236 -25.57 1.15 6.59
N PHE A 237 -25.41 2.27 5.90
CA PHE A 237 -25.39 2.30 4.44
C PHE A 237 -24.30 1.38 3.88
N THR A 238 -23.07 1.37 4.44
CA THR A 238 -21.99 0.49 3.97
C THR A 238 -22.34 -0.98 4.11
N VAL A 239 -23.04 -1.38 5.19
CA VAL A 239 -23.54 -2.75 5.39
C VAL A 239 -24.57 -3.13 4.33
N PHE A 240 -25.53 -2.22 4.07
CA PHE A 240 -26.54 -2.44 3.05
C PHE A 240 -25.92 -2.55 1.64
N ASN A 241 -24.98 -1.63 1.34
CA ASN A 241 -24.28 -1.62 0.06
C ASN A 241 -23.46 -2.91 -0.15
N LYS A 242 -22.79 -3.41 0.87
CA LYS A 242 -22.07 -4.68 0.81
C LYS A 242 -23.00 -5.85 0.43
N ASN A 243 -24.15 -5.94 1.06
CA ASN A 243 -25.10 -7.02 0.75
C ASN A 243 -25.56 -6.97 -0.72
N ARG A 244 -25.86 -5.76 -1.22
CA ARG A 244 -26.19 -5.55 -2.63
C ARG A 244 -25.06 -5.98 -3.57
N ILE A 245 -23.84 -5.59 -3.24
CA ILE A 245 -22.65 -5.92 -4.02
C ILE A 245 -22.35 -7.42 -4.00
N ASN A 246 -22.51 -8.09 -2.84
CA ASN A 246 -22.36 -9.54 -2.75
C ASN A 246 -23.33 -10.26 -3.71
N GLN A 247 -24.60 -9.88 -3.69
CA GLN A 247 -25.62 -10.45 -4.60
C GLN A 247 -25.24 -10.24 -6.05
N LEU A 248 -24.80 -9.03 -6.43
CA LEU A 248 -24.37 -8.72 -7.78
C LEU A 248 -23.23 -9.63 -8.25
N PHE A 249 -22.21 -9.84 -7.41
CA PHE A 249 -21.08 -10.72 -7.76
C PHE A 249 -21.50 -12.19 -7.84
N GLU A 250 -22.35 -12.67 -6.91
CA GLU A 250 -22.87 -14.04 -6.94
C GLU A 250 -23.70 -14.30 -8.22
N ASP A 251 -24.60 -13.39 -8.57
CA ASP A 251 -25.43 -13.52 -9.76
C ASP A 251 -24.56 -13.46 -11.04
N SER A 252 -23.58 -12.56 -11.08
CA SER A 252 -22.65 -12.47 -12.21
C SER A 252 -21.81 -13.74 -12.37
N ALA A 253 -21.33 -14.33 -11.27
CA ALA A 253 -20.57 -15.58 -11.31
C ALA A 253 -21.44 -16.74 -11.80
N LYS A 254 -22.71 -16.83 -11.32
CA LYS A 254 -23.67 -17.85 -11.77
C LYS A 254 -23.98 -17.73 -13.27
N ASN A 255 -24.23 -16.50 -13.75
CA ASN A 255 -24.52 -16.25 -15.15
C ASN A 255 -23.36 -16.66 -16.07
N GLN A 256 -22.12 -16.46 -15.60
CA GLN A 256 -20.89 -16.86 -16.30
C GLN A 256 -20.48 -18.32 -16.04
N LYS A 257 -21.32 -19.10 -15.32
CA LYS A 257 -21.07 -20.50 -14.95
C LYS A 257 -19.75 -20.75 -14.21
N ILE A 258 -19.34 -19.77 -13.39
CA ILE A 258 -18.15 -19.86 -12.54
C ILE A 258 -18.56 -20.50 -11.21
N SER A 259 -17.94 -21.64 -10.88
CA SER A 259 -18.15 -22.31 -9.59
C SER A 259 -17.26 -21.70 -8.53
N ILE A 260 -17.87 -21.10 -7.51
CA ILE A 260 -17.20 -20.48 -6.37
C ILE A 260 -17.60 -21.23 -5.09
N GLU A 261 -16.63 -21.62 -4.28
CA GLU A 261 -16.84 -22.31 -3.00
C GLU A 261 -17.07 -21.31 -1.86
N ARG A 262 -16.24 -20.28 -1.80
CA ARG A 262 -16.35 -19.16 -0.85
C ARG A 262 -15.79 -17.89 -1.46
N PHE A 263 -16.22 -16.75 -0.99
CA PHE A 263 -15.72 -15.47 -1.50
C PHE A 263 -15.59 -14.40 -0.41
N LYS A 264 -14.80 -13.40 -0.70
CA LYS A 264 -14.67 -12.15 0.08
C LYS A 264 -14.90 -10.96 -0.83
N THR A 265 -15.55 -9.93 -0.27
CA THR A 265 -15.70 -8.63 -0.90
C THR A 265 -15.27 -7.55 0.06
N ASN A 266 -14.66 -6.52 -0.46
CA ASN A 266 -14.26 -5.34 0.32
C ASN A 266 -14.31 -4.08 -0.54
N PRO A 267 -14.67 -2.93 0.05
CA PRO A 267 -14.59 -1.67 -0.66
C PRO A 267 -13.12 -1.30 -0.88
N SER A 268 -12.86 -0.64 -1.99
CA SER A 268 -11.52 -0.11 -2.31
C SER A 268 -11.14 1.03 -1.37
N ILE A 269 -9.85 1.37 -1.35
CA ILE A 269 -9.34 2.43 -0.49
C ILE A 269 -10.06 3.77 -0.77
N LEU A 270 -10.34 4.54 0.28
CA LEU A 270 -10.98 5.87 0.29
C LEU A 270 -12.46 5.91 -0.14
N THR A 271 -13.11 4.80 -0.43
CA THR A 271 -14.46 4.83 -1.02
C THR A 271 -15.29 3.60 -0.67
N ASN A 272 -16.61 3.76 -0.73
CA ASN A 272 -17.58 2.68 -0.71
C ASN A 272 -18.29 2.52 -2.08
N LEU A 273 -17.72 3.11 -3.15
CA LEU A 273 -18.26 3.11 -4.49
C LEU A 273 -17.62 2.07 -5.40
N LEU A 274 -16.37 1.70 -5.14
CA LEU A 274 -15.60 0.71 -5.86
C LEU A 274 -15.33 -0.49 -4.96
N TRP A 275 -15.62 -1.70 -5.44
CA TRP A 275 -15.55 -2.93 -4.67
C TRP A 275 -14.65 -3.96 -5.33
N ASN A 276 -13.86 -4.63 -4.52
CA ASN A 276 -13.04 -5.77 -4.92
C ASN A 276 -13.75 -7.07 -4.55
N TYR A 277 -13.59 -8.07 -5.37
CA TYR A 277 -14.07 -9.42 -5.18
C TYR A 277 -12.93 -10.42 -5.32
N THR A 278 -12.91 -11.40 -4.43
CA THR A 278 -12.04 -12.57 -4.50
C THR A 278 -12.87 -13.80 -4.22
N GLY A 279 -13.14 -14.60 -5.23
CA GLY A 279 -13.84 -15.88 -5.13
C GLY A 279 -12.87 -17.04 -5.23
N GLU A 280 -12.95 -17.99 -4.30
CA GLU A 280 -12.18 -19.22 -4.31
C GLU A 280 -12.90 -20.31 -5.07
N SER A 281 -12.16 -21.00 -5.91
CA SER A 281 -12.57 -22.19 -6.65
C SER A 281 -11.57 -23.32 -6.42
N ILE A 282 -11.92 -24.55 -6.74
CA ILE A 282 -11.05 -25.74 -6.64
C ILE A 282 -9.66 -25.47 -7.25
N ASN A 283 -9.62 -24.84 -8.42
CA ASN A 283 -8.40 -24.69 -9.22
C ASN A 283 -7.84 -23.25 -9.23
N GLY A 284 -8.14 -22.42 -8.22
CA GLY A 284 -7.62 -21.06 -8.20
C GLY A 284 -8.56 -20.03 -7.58
N TYR A 285 -8.29 -18.78 -7.86
CA TYR A 285 -9.15 -17.68 -7.46
C TYR A 285 -9.68 -16.93 -8.68
N TYR A 286 -10.86 -16.34 -8.51
CA TYR A 286 -11.45 -15.39 -9.44
C TYR A 286 -11.45 -14.01 -8.80
N LEU A 287 -10.75 -13.07 -9.41
CA LEU A 287 -10.73 -11.67 -9.00
C LEU A 287 -11.65 -10.86 -9.88
N ALA A 288 -12.30 -9.87 -9.29
CA ALA A 288 -13.05 -8.86 -10.02
C ALA A 288 -13.06 -7.53 -9.26
N GLN A 289 -13.32 -6.46 -9.99
CA GLN A 289 -13.51 -5.13 -9.42
C GLN A 289 -14.75 -4.51 -10.07
N TYR A 290 -15.63 -3.92 -9.25
CA TYR A 290 -16.87 -3.33 -9.71
C TYR A 290 -17.12 -1.98 -9.05
N SER A 291 -17.36 -0.96 -9.88
CA SER A 291 -17.87 0.34 -9.43
C SER A 291 -19.40 0.36 -9.51
N ILE A 292 -20.05 1.05 -8.58
CA ILE A 292 -21.50 1.26 -8.65
C ILE A 292 -21.92 2.08 -9.89
N PHE A 293 -20.99 2.71 -10.58
CA PHE A 293 -21.19 3.45 -11.83
C PHE A 293 -20.90 2.61 -13.09
N ASP A 294 -20.44 1.37 -12.93
CA ASP A 294 -20.21 0.48 -14.07
C ASP A 294 -21.52 0.15 -14.78
N LYS A 295 -21.50 0.17 -16.11
CA LYS A 295 -22.63 -0.17 -16.97
C LYS A 295 -22.52 -1.58 -17.55
N ASN A 296 -21.32 -2.13 -17.53
CA ASN A 296 -20.98 -3.44 -18.09
C ASN A 296 -21.16 -4.54 -17.04
N GLU A 297 -21.27 -5.78 -17.51
CA GLU A 297 -21.23 -6.96 -16.65
C GLU A 297 -19.87 -7.09 -15.93
N VAL A 298 -19.88 -7.74 -14.77
CA VAL A 298 -18.65 -7.99 -14.01
C VAL A 298 -17.70 -8.89 -14.81
N SER A 299 -16.47 -8.44 -14.98
CA SER A 299 -15.40 -9.24 -15.60
C SER A 299 -14.58 -9.95 -14.51
N PHE A 300 -14.50 -11.28 -14.58
CA PHE A 300 -13.72 -12.09 -13.66
C PHE A 300 -12.38 -12.51 -14.27
N SER A 301 -11.30 -12.30 -13.56
CA SER A 301 -9.96 -12.75 -13.90
C SER A 301 -9.57 -13.96 -13.06
N LYS A 302 -9.27 -15.10 -13.70
CA LYS A 302 -8.82 -16.30 -13.03
C LYS A 302 -7.31 -16.24 -12.77
N ILE A 303 -6.90 -16.56 -11.55
CA ILE A 303 -5.49 -16.68 -11.14
C ILE A 303 -5.25 -17.99 -10.39
N ASN A 304 -4.04 -18.53 -10.49
CA ASN A 304 -3.64 -19.74 -9.76
C ASN A 304 -3.24 -19.42 -8.33
N LYS A 305 -3.45 -20.36 -7.41
CA LYS A 305 -3.04 -20.25 -6.00
C LYS A 305 -1.51 -20.33 -5.84
N ASN A 306 -0.90 -21.27 -6.55
CA ASN A 306 0.52 -21.63 -6.51
C ASN A 306 1.02 -22.02 -5.09
N HIS A 307 0.15 -22.59 -4.26
CA HIS A 307 0.52 -23.04 -2.91
C HIS A 307 1.50 -24.20 -2.95
N GLU A 308 1.51 -24.95 -4.05
CA GLU A 308 2.45 -26.05 -4.32
C GLU A 308 3.92 -25.60 -4.41
N LEU A 309 4.18 -24.31 -4.54
CA LEU A 309 5.55 -23.76 -4.50
C LEU A 309 6.16 -23.77 -3.10
N LEU A 310 5.33 -23.93 -2.06
CA LEU A 310 5.78 -23.92 -0.67
C LEU A 310 5.80 -25.36 -0.15
N THR A 311 6.99 -25.86 0.17
CA THR A 311 7.13 -27.14 0.86
C THR A 311 6.74 -27.03 2.34
N ASN A 312 6.29 -28.10 2.97
CA ASN A 312 5.88 -28.11 4.40
C ASN A 312 4.87 -27.02 4.79
N TYR A 313 4.05 -26.57 3.86
CA TYR A 313 3.05 -25.52 4.05
C TYR A 313 2.21 -25.69 5.32
N GLU A 314 1.84 -26.94 5.65
CA GLU A 314 0.97 -27.23 6.80
C GLU A 314 1.71 -27.26 8.15
N SER A 315 3.04 -27.32 8.18
CA SER A 315 3.84 -27.50 9.40
C SER A 315 4.68 -26.27 9.79
N ASP A 316 4.99 -25.38 8.83
CA ASP A 316 5.78 -24.17 9.12
C ASP A 316 4.93 -23.09 9.82
N GLN A 317 5.41 -22.58 10.95
CA GLN A 317 4.69 -21.60 11.78
C GLN A 317 4.45 -20.27 11.07
N THR A 318 5.40 -19.83 10.22
CA THR A 318 5.27 -18.57 9.45
C THR A 318 4.12 -18.70 8.47
N LEU A 319 4.09 -19.82 7.72
CA LEU A 319 3.05 -20.09 6.74
C LEU A 319 1.67 -20.31 7.38
N GLN A 320 1.63 -21.01 8.52
CA GLN A 320 0.38 -21.17 9.30
C GLN A 320 -0.17 -19.81 9.74
N THR A 321 0.71 -18.92 10.24
CA THR A 321 0.29 -17.57 10.66
C THR A 321 -0.23 -16.75 9.48
N LEU A 322 0.45 -16.78 8.33
CA LEU A 322 0.01 -16.08 7.12
C LEU A 322 -1.30 -16.64 6.57
N ASN A 323 -1.47 -17.96 6.60
CA ASN A 323 -2.72 -18.61 6.21
C ASN A 323 -3.88 -18.20 7.13
N TRP A 324 -3.68 -18.25 8.45
CA TRP A 324 -4.66 -17.78 9.43
C TRP A 324 -4.97 -16.30 9.23
N PHE A 325 -3.95 -15.46 9.05
CA PHE A 325 -4.13 -14.03 8.83
C PHE A 325 -4.94 -13.73 7.58
N SER A 326 -4.64 -14.40 6.46
CA SER A 326 -5.30 -14.21 5.17
C SER A 326 -6.65 -14.95 5.04
N ASP A 327 -7.05 -15.72 6.06
CA ASP A 327 -8.22 -16.63 5.98
C ASP A 327 -8.10 -17.61 4.78
N GLY A 328 -6.88 -17.99 4.43
CA GLY A 328 -6.55 -18.84 3.28
C GLY A 328 -6.65 -18.16 1.91
N PHE A 329 -7.07 -16.90 1.84
CA PHE A 329 -7.17 -16.15 0.58
C PHE A 329 -5.83 -15.52 0.20
N PHE A 330 -4.89 -16.31 -0.27
CA PHE A 330 -3.60 -15.81 -0.70
C PHE A 330 -3.08 -16.51 -1.95
N LYS A 331 -2.16 -15.85 -2.63
CA LYS A 331 -1.43 -16.37 -3.78
C LYS A 331 0.07 -16.31 -3.52
N VAL A 332 0.78 -17.33 -3.99
CA VAL A 332 2.24 -17.38 -3.95
C VAL A 332 2.82 -16.97 -5.30
N HIS A 333 3.86 -16.17 -5.28
CA HIS A 333 4.68 -15.82 -6.43
C HIS A 333 6.12 -16.22 -6.16
N ASP A 334 6.70 -16.95 -7.10
CA ASP A 334 8.13 -17.25 -7.11
C ASP A 334 8.89 -15.99 -7.57
N MET A 335 9.80 -15.52 -6.73
CA MET A 335 10.66 -14.36 -6.99
C MET A 335 12.12 -14.78 -7.23
N GLY A 336 12.39 -16.10 -7.39
CA GLY A 336 13.70 -16.70 -7.58
C GLY A 336 14.37 -17.07 -6.25
N GLU A 337 14.94 -16.12 -5.53
CA GLU A 337 15.59 -16.37 -4.22
C GLU A 337 14.64 -16.23 -3.02
N SER A 338 13.39 -15.86 -3.28
CA SER A 338 12.36 -15.61 -2.25
C SER A 338 10.98 -15.91 -2.79
N TYR A 339 9.99 -15.93 -1.91
CA TYR A 339 8.59 -16.02 -2.29
C TYR A 339 7.86 -14.76 -1.85
N GLN A 340 6.89 -14.32 -2.67
CA GLN A 340 5.94 -13.32 -2.28
C GLN A 340 4.58 -13.96 -2.04
N ILE A 341 4.03 -13.78 -0.84
CA ILE A 341 2.64 -14.12 -0.51
C ILE A 341 1.79 -12.86 -0.62
N SER A 342 0.81 -12.88 -1.52
CA SER A 342 -0.12 -11.78 -1.72
C SER A 342 -1.46 -12.10 -1.07
N ASP A 343 -1.88 -11.29 -0.08
CA ASP A 343 -3.19 -11.42 0.57
C ASP A 343 -4.27 -10.86 -0.37
N LEU A 344 -5.08 -11.75 -0.90
CA LEU A 344 -6.10 -11.42 -1.91
C LEU A 344 -7.32 -10.69 -1.34
N ARG A 345 -7.51 -10.72 -0.02
CA ARG A 345 -8.63 -10.04 0.63
C ARG A 345 -8.55 -8.53 0.45
N PHE A 346 -7.34 -7.97 0.33
CA PHE A 346 -7.13 -6.54 0.14
C PHE A 346 -7.34 -6.08 -1.31
N GLY A 347 -7.49 -7.01 -2.25
CA GLY A 347 -7.66 -6.74 -3.67
C GLY A 347 -6.36 -6.44 -4.40
N SER A 348 -6.50 -6.02 -5.64
CA SER A 348 -5.37 -5.63 -6.51
C SER A 348 -5.64 -4.28 -7.17
N PHE A 349 -4.58 -3.61 -7.63
CA PHE A 349 -4.68 -2.28 -8.28
C PHE A 349 -5.45 -2.35 -9.59
N SER A 350 -5.23 -3.43 -10.36
CA SER A 350 -5.90 -3.64 -11.65
C SER A 350 -7.26 -4.32 -11.53
N GLY A 351 -7.59 -4.90 -10.37
CA GLY A 351 -8.72 -5.80 -10.19
C GLY A 351 -8.53 -7.19 -10.82
N LYS A 352 -7.35 -7.48 -11.42
CA LYS A 352 -7.09 -8.69 -12.22
C LYS A 352 -5.97 -9.58 -11.67
N GLY A 353 -5.10 -9.06 -10.79
CA GLY A 353 -3.99 -9.83 -10.23
C GLY A 353 -2.90 -10.21 -11.23
N ILE A 354 -2.54 -9.28 -12.13
CA ILE A 354 -1.66 -9.52 -13.30
C ILE A 354 -0.22 -9.86 -12.91
N GLY A 355 0.24 -9.52 -11.74
CA GLY A 355 1.61 -9.82 -11.33
C GLY A 355 1.84 -9.57 -9.85
N PRO A 356 3.05 -9.88 -9.33
CA PRO A 356 3.34 -9.74 -7.90
C PRO A 356 3.11 -8.31 -7.38
N ASP A 357 3.43 -7.28 -8.17
CA ASP A 357 3.30 -5.87 -7.81
C ASP A 357 1.88 -5.32 -7.92
N ASP A 358 0.92 -6.14 -8.36
CA ASP A 358 -0.47 -5.70 -8.53
C ASP A 358 -1.29 -5.77 -7.23
N PHE A 359 -0.79 -6.42 -6.20
CA PHE A 359 -1.52 -6.61 -4.95
C PHE A 359 -1.21 -5.53 -3.92
N PHE A 360 -2.25 -5.16 -3.13
CA PHE A 360 -2.11 -4.11 -2.11
C PHE A 360 -1.33 -4.56 -0.87
N PHE A 361 -1.49 -5.82 -0.44
CA PHE A 361 -0.90 -6.34 0.79
C PHE A 361 -0.10 -7.60 0.50
N ARG A 362 1.20 -7.55 0.81
CA ARG A 362 2.17 -8.55 0.40
C ARG A 362 3.15 -8.86 1.52
N PHE A 363 3.56 -10.11 1.60
CA PHE A 363 4.57 -10.61 2.52
C PHE A 363 5.73 -11.19 1.71
N MET A 364 6.94 -10.74 1.98
CA MET A 364 8.15 -11.31 1.40
C MET A 364 8.72 -12.34 2.38
N ILE A 365 8.88 -13.57 1.94
CA ILE A 365 9.41 -14.68 2.75
C ILE A 365 10.58 -15.33 2.03
N ASN A 366 11.56 -15.80 2.81
CA ASN A 366 12.65 -16.66 2.33
C ASN A 366 12.56 -18.03 2.98
N GLU A 367 12.89 -19.05 2.21
CA GLU A 367 13.21 -20.36 2.76
C GLU A 367 14.64 -20.31 3.32
N VAL A 368 14.78 -20.54 4.63
CA VAL A 368 16.07 -20.47 5.34
C VAL A 368 16.69 -21.84 5.51
N ASP A 369 15.86 -22.88 5.61
CA ASP A 369 16.19 -24.30 5.58
C ASP A 369 15.04 -25.04 4.86
N GLU A 370 15.21 -26.28 4.47
CA GLU A 370 14.21 -27.07 3.75
C GLU A 370 12.86 -27.06 4.48
N GLY A 371 11.87 -26.36 3.89
CA GLY A 371 10.52 -26.21 4.42
C GLY A 371 10.39 -25.31 5.65
N ILE A 372 11.41 -24.50 5.97
CA ILE A 372 11.37 -23.50 7.05
C ILE A 372 11.42 -22.11 6.44
N TYR A 373 10.38 -21.33 6.69
CA TYR A 373 10.21 -20.00 6.11
C TYR A 373 10.34 -18.90 7.15
N ARG A 374 10.93 -17.80 6.74
CA ARG A 374 11.05 -16.59 7.56
C ARG A 374 10.46 -15.38 6.82
N LEU A 375 9.62 -14.63 7.52
CA LEU A 375 9.11 -13.37 7.02
C LEU A 375 10.21 -12.30 7.04
N ASN A 376 10.46 -11.66 5.90
CA ASN A 376 11.47 -10.61 5.76
C ASN A 376 10.84 -9.23 5.80
N GLU A 377 9.72 -9.03 5.12
CA GLU A 377 9.11 -7.71 4.97
C GLU A 377 7.61 -7.83 4.74
N VAL A 378 6.86 -6.92 5.37
CA VAL A 378 5.45 -6.68 5.08
C VAL A 378 5.35 -5.44 4.23
N GLN A 379 4.84 -5.59 3.01
CA GLN A 379 4.65 -4.48 2.08
C GLN A 379 3.17 -4.15 1.93
N SER A 380 2.85 -2.88 2.10
CA SER A 380 1.50 -2.36 1.88
C SER A 380 1.53 -1.22 0.86
N GLY A 381 0.58 -1.26 -0.07
CA GLY A 381 0.46 -0.23 -1.10
C GLY A 381 1.33 -0.49 -2.35
N PRO A 382 1.34 0.46 -3.30
CA PRO A 382 2.03 0.31 -4.58
C PRO A 382 3.54 0.36 -4.44
N SER A 383 4.25 -0.37 -5.31
CA SER A 383 5.69 -0.26 -5.45
C SER A 383 6.11 1.18 -5.86
N LYS A 384 7.35 1.55 -5.53
CA LYS A 384 7.84 2.95 -5.67
C LYS A 384 7.63 3.56 -7.07
N GLY A 385 7.65 2.77 -8.15
CA GLY A 385 7.49 3.26 -9.53
C GLY A 385 6.04 3.47 -9.99
N LYS A 386 5.02 2.97 -9.23
CA LYS A 386 3.61 3.04 -9.62
C LYS A 386 2.81 4.12 -8.87
N ARG A 387 3.44 4.87 -7.96
CA ARG A 387 2.73 5.82 -7.06
C ARG A 387 2.18 7.06 -7.75
N ASP A 388 2.87 7.57 -8.75
CA ASP A 388 2.57 8.91 -9.31
C ASP A 388 1.24 8.98 -10.07
N ASN A 389 0.77 7.86 -10.62
CA ASN A 389 -0.49 7.80 -11.37
C ASN A 389 -1.61 7.00 -10.65
N LEU A 390 -1.39 6.59 -9.40
CA LEU A 390 -2.34 5.72 -8.71
C LEU A 390 -3.67 6.41 -8.41
N PHE A 391 -3.65 7.61 -7.82
CA PHE A 391 -4.86 8.34 -7.44
C PHE A 391 -5.72 8.75 -8.65
N PRO A 392 -5.17 9.30 -9.74
CA PRO A 392 -5.94 9.55 -10.95
C PRO A 392 -6.61 8.30 -11.52
N LYS A 393 -5.89 7.19 -11.65
CA LYS A 393 -6.43 5.91 -12.13
C LYS A 393 -7.51 5.34 -11.20
N LEU A 394 -7.28 5.39 -9.90
CA LEU A 394 -8.28 4.96 -8.92
C LEU A 394 -9.56 5.79 -9.04
N PHE A 395 -9.44 7.12 -9.18
CA PHE A 395 -10.60 7.99 -9.35
C PHE A 395 -11.34 7.69 -10.65
N GLU A 396 -10.65 7.49 -11.76
CA GLU A 396 -11.24 7.09 -13.04
C GLU A 396 -11.99 5.76 -12.89
N ARG A 397 -11.40 4.77 -12.22
CA ARG A 397 -12.04 3.48 -11.99
C ARG A 397 -13.26 3.60 -11.06
N ILE A 398 -13.21 4.43 -10.02
CA ILE A 398 -14.37 4.74 -9.17
C ILE A 398 -15.52 5.30 -10.00
N MET A 399 -15.23 6.17 -10.97
CA MET A 399 -16.23 6.79 -11.84
C MET A 399 -16.76 5.87 -12.95
N GLY A 400 -16.43 4.57 -12.91
CA GLY A 400 -16.91 3.57 -13.86
C GLY A 400 -16.20 3.62 -15.22
N LYS A 401 -15.06 4.30 -15.33
CA LYS A 401 -14.21 4.15 -16.50
C LYS A 401 -13.50 2.81 -16.41
N ASP A 402 -13.78 1.97 -17.38
CA ASP A 402 -13.04 0.73 -17.52
C ASP A 402 -11.59 1.09 -17.89
N LEU A 403 -10.65 0.81 -16.98
CA LEU A 403 -9.22 0.95 -17.29
C LEU A 403 -8.81 -0.05 -18.38
N ASP A 404 -9.76 -0.86 -18.82
CA ASP A 404 -9.62 -1.91 -19.81
C ASP A 404 -9.61 -1.41 -21.27
N GLU A 405 -10.08 -0.21 -21.58
CA GLU A 405 -9.98 0.26 -22.96
C GLU A 405 -8.52 0.48 -23.38
N GLU A 406 -7.66 0.95 -22.47
CA GLU A 406 -6.21 0.98 -22.75
C GLU A 406 -5.55 -0.41 -22.55
N THR A 407 -6.07 -1.25 -21.66
CA THR A 407 -5.50 -2.58 -21.37
C THR A 407 -6.14 -3.66 -22.26
N GLN A 408 -7.38 -3.53 -22.73
CA GLN A 408 -7.94 -4.46 -23.72
C GLN A 408 -7.25 -4.35 -25.08
N ILE A 409 -6.71 -3.19 -25.42
CA ILE A 409 -5.81 -3.09 -26.58
C ILE A 409 -4.53 -3.92 -26.31
N SER A 410 -4.07 -4.02 -25.07
CA SER A 410 -2.90 -4.85 -24.71
C SER A 410 -3.23 -6.30 -24.31
N GLN A 411 -4.43 -6.58 -23.75
CA GLN A 411 -4.84 -7.94 -23.31
C GLN A 411 -5.64 -8.73 -24.35
N LYS A 412 -6.17 -8.08 -25.36
CA LYS A 412 -6.62 -8.81 -26.58
C LYS A 412 -5.45 -9.53 -27.26
N ILE A 413 -4.25 -9.35 -26.72
CA ILE A 413 -2.98 -9.89 -27.21
C ILE A 413 -2.52 -11.14 -26.41
N ASP A 414 -3.05 -11.46 -25.22
CA ASP A 414 -2.49 -12.47 -24.32
C ASP A 414 -3.33 -13.74 -24.05
N THR A 415 -4.27 -14.11 -24.90
CA THR A 415 -4.78 -15.48 -24.90
C THR A 415 -3.97 -16.34 -25.87
N PRO A 416 -3.36 -17.44 -25.42
CA PRO A 416 -2.54 -18.30 -26.30
C PRO A 416 -3.25 -18.81 -27.56
N GLU A 417 -4.57 -18.93 -27.55
CA GLU A 417 -5.37 -19.39 -28.69
C GLU A 417 -5.61 -18.33 -29.78
N LEU A 418 -5.61 -17.03 -29.45
CA LEU A 418 -5.74 -15.96 -30.45
C LEU A 418 -4.40 -15.60 -31.12
N LEU A 419 -3.29 -16.14 -30.61
CA LEU A 419 -1.95 -15.82 -31.07
C LEU A 419 -1.43 -16.69 -32.22
N SER A 420 -2.12 -17.79 -32.58
CA SER A 420 -1.57 -18.74 -33.55
C SER A 420 -1.92 -18.46 -35.01
N ASN A 421 -3.01 -17.73 -35.34
CA ASN A 421 -3.53 -17.78 -36.70
C ASN A 421 -3.57 -16.47 -37.52
N ASN A 422 -3.22 -15.30 -36.98
CA ASN A 422 -3.33 -14.03 -37.75
C ASN A 422 -2.12 -13.08 -37.66
N ARG A 423 -0.95 -13.57 -37.23
CA ARG A 423 0.25 -12.74 -37.24
C ARG A 423 1.00 -12.90 -38.54
N LYS A 424 1.30 -11.78 -39.19
CA LYS A 424 2.16 -11.72 -40.36
C LYS A 424 3.57 -11.35 -39.91
N LEU A 425 4.56 -12.16 -40.30
CA LEU A 425 5.97 -11.79 -40.16
C LEU A 425 6.22 -10.54 -41.02
N ILE A 426 6.63 -9.45 -40.39
CA ILE A 426 6.88 -8.18 -41.06
C ILE A 426 8.36 -7.85 -41.19
N TRP A 427 9.20 -8.44 -40.35
CA TRP A 427 10.64 -8.31 -40.38
C TRP A 427 11.30 -9.46 -39.63
N SER A 428 12.41 -9.98 -40.16
CA SER A 428 13.28 -10.94 -39.47
C SER A 428 14.73 -10.79 -39.94
N ASP A 429 15.65 -11.29 -39.13
CA ASP A 429 17.00 -11.57 -39.49
C ASP A 429 17.42 -12.91 -38.88
N GLU A 430 17.61 -13.90 -39.73
CA GLU A 430 17.98 -15.25 -39.33
C GLU A 430 19.51 -15.46 -39.37
N PHE A 431 20.26 -14.40 -39.76
CA PHE A 431 21.71 -14.40 -39.80
C PHE A 431 22.31 -15.52 -40.68
N ASP A 432 21.74 -15.70 -41.89
CA ASP A 432 22.09 -16.83 -42.80
C ASP A 432 23.40 -16.63 -43.55
N ILE A 433 23.96 -15.42 -43.61
CA ILE A 433 25.15 -15.08 -44.39
C ILE A 433 26.30 -14.82 -43.43
N ASP A 434 27.30 -15.72 -43.44
CA ASP A 434 28.49 -15.56 -42.61
C ASP A 434 29.31 -14.32 -43.04
N GLY A 435 29.87 -13.64 -42.05
CA GLY A 435 30.70 -12.43 -42.28
C GLY A 435 30.27 -11.21 -41.43
N PRO A 436 30.42 -10.01 -41.91
CA PRO A 436 30.03 -8.80 -41.21
C PRO A 436 28.50 -8.73 -41.04
N VAL A 437 28.08 -8.03 -40.01
CA VAL A 437 26.64 -7.76 -39.75
C VAL A 437 26.04 -7.02 -40.93
N ASP A 438 24.86 -7.43 -41.40
CA ASP A 438 24.15 -6.79 -42.51
C ASP A 438 23.79 -5.34 -42.18
N THR A 439 24.51 -4.41 -42.78
CA THR A 439 24.34 -2.98 -42.59
C THR A 439 23.04 -2.43 -43.21
N SER A 440 22.35 -3.19 -44.03
CA SER A 440 21.00 -2.78 -44.51
C SER A 440 19.95 -2.95 -43.41
N LYS A 441 20.11 -3.92 -42.51
CA LYS A 441 19.20 -4.24 -41.41
C LYS A 441 19.62 -3.64 -40.08
N TRP A 442 20.91 -3.50 -39.82
CA TRP A 442 21.49 -3.07 -38.55
C TRP A 442 22.46 -1.90 -38.70
N PHE A 443 22.63 -1.14 -37.62
CA PHE A 443 23.75 -0.22 -37.49
C PHE A 443 24.40 -0.37 -36.10
N HIS A 444 25.72 -0.13 -36.05
CA HIS A 444 26.46 -0.16 -34.81
C HIS A 444 26.40 1.22 -34.13
N GLN A 445 26.01 1.23 -32.90
CA GLN A 445 26.03 2.45 -32.09
C GLN A 445 27.37 2.55 -31.36
N THR A 446 28.31 3.24 -32.00
CA THR A 446 29.71 3.36 -31.50
C THR A 446 30.01 4.72 -30.87
N LYS A 447 29.18 5.74 -31.15
CA LYS A 447 29.41 7.09 -30.68
C LYS A 447 29.14 7.22 -29.20
N LEU A 448 30.15 7.64 -28.42
CA LEU A 448 30.06 7.86 -26.99
C LEU A 448 29.07 8.99 -26.66
N PRO A 449 28.24 8.82 -25.60
CA PRO A 449 27.45 9.90 -25.05
C PRO A 449 28.31 11.06 -24.52
N TYR A 450 27.66 12.18 -24.20
CA TYR A 450 28.32 13.31 -23.59
C TYR A 450 29.01 12.91 -22.28
N GLY A 451 30.28 13.29 -22.12
CA GLY A 451 31.14 12.91 -20.98
C GLY A 451 32.03 11.70 -21.23
N GLY A 452 32.03 11.12 -22.43
CA GLY A 452 32.99 10.09 -22.85
C GLY A 452 32.78 8.70 -22.22
N SER A 453 31.62 8.45 -21.64
CA SER A 453 31.28 7.15 -21.06
C SER A 453 29.82 6.74 -21.37
N TRP A 454 29.58 5.44 -21.41
CA TRP A 454 28.23 4.88 -21.47
C TRP A 454 27.53 5.01 -20.12
N PHE A 455 26.22 4.89 -20.14
CA PHE A 455 25.40 4.94 -18.93
C PHE A 455 25.61 3.68 -18.06
N ASN A 456 25.11 3.71 -16.83
CA ASN A 456 25.11 2.57 -15.90
C ASN A 456 26.49 2.03 -15.51
N GLY A 457 27.56 2.85 -15.64
CA GLY A 457 28.90 2.43 -15.28
C GLY A 457 29.55 1.46 -16.27
N GLU A 458 29.04 1.38 -17.50
CA GLU A 458 29.60 0.54 -18.56
C GLU A 458 31.06 0.94 -18.88
N VAL A 459 31.98 -0.04 -18.84
CA VAL A 459 33.43 0.20 -18.91
C VAL A 459 34.06 -0.03 -20.29
N GLN A 460 33.27 -0.51 -21.27
CA GLN A 460 33.73 -0.85 -22.61
C GLN A 460 33.54 0.27 -23.63
N HIS A 461 34.28 0.21 -24.74
CA HIS A 461 33.90 0.81 -26.01
C HIS A 461 33.01 -0.15 -26.80
N TYR A 462 31.99 0.39 -27.48
CA TYR A 462 31.28 -0.36 -28.52
C TYR A 462 31.90 -0.02 -29.87
N THR A 463 32.22 -1.06 -30.65
CA THR A 463 32.89 -0.95 -31.94
C THR A 463 32.06 -1.58 -33.06
N ASN A 464 32.36 -1.24 -34.28
CA ASN A 464 31.83 -1.85 -35.50
C ASN A 464 32.77 -2.89 -36.12
N ARG A 465 33.79 -3.33 -35.36
CA ARG A 465 34.78 -4.30 -35.83
C ARG A 465 34.20 -5.72 -35.86
N MET A 466 34.63 -6.53 -36.80
CA MET A 466 34.28 -7.96 -36.85
C MET A 466 34.76 -8.72 -35.61
N ASP A 467 35.75 -8.22 -34.91
CA ASP A 467 36.21 -8.75 -33.64
C ASP A 467 35.15 -8.69 -32.52
N ASN A 468 34.20 -7.76 -32.60
CA ASN A 468 33.18 -7.56 -31.61
C ASN A 468 31.76 -7.96 -32.08
N SER A 469 31.54 -8.03 -33.43
CA SER A 469 30.26 -8.52 -33.97
C SER A 469 30.42 -9.07 -35.38
N TYR A 470 29.92 -10.29 -35.58
CA TYR A 470 29.93 -10.97 -36.87
C TYR A 470 28.87 -12.07 -36.91
N VAL A 471 28.56 -12.56 -38.07
CA VAL A 471 27.68 -13.69 -38.30
C VAL A 471 28.53 -14.93 -38.61
N GLU A 472 28.23 -16.03 -37.94
CA GLU A 472 28.89 -17.30 -38.16
C GLU A 472 27.95 -18.47 -37.88
N ASN A 473 27.83 -19.39 -38.82
CA ASN A 473 26.98 -20.59 -38.73
C ASN A 473 25.53 -20.29 -38.36
N GLY A 474 24.91 -19.30 -39.00
CA GLY A 474 23.52 -18.89 -38.76
C GLY A 474 23.28 -18.20 -37.41
N ASN A 475 24.31 -17.59 -36.84
CA ASN A 475 24.21 -16.90 -35.55
C ASN A 475 24.96 -15.58 -35.58
N LEU A 476 24.30 -14.52 -35.12
CA LEU A 476 24.99 -13.30 -34.75
C LEU A 476 25.83 -13.51 -33.50
N LYS A 477 27.12 -13.25 -33.58
CA LYS A 477 28.06 -13.27 -32.44
C LYS A 477 28.31 -11.83 -31.98
N ILE A 478 28.06 -11.56 -30.73
CA ILE A 478 28.47 -10.31 -30.05
C ILE A 478 29.51 -10.68 -29.01
N VAL A 479 30.74 -10.19 -29.19
CA VAL A 479 31.90 -10.61 -28.41
C VAL A 479 32.42 -9.45 -27.58
N ALA A 480 32.41 -9.65 -26.25
CA ALA A 480 33.12 -8.75 -25.34
C ALA A 480 34.58 -9.21 -25.21
N LYS A 481 35.52 -8.30 -25.43
CA LYS A 481 36.99 -8.55 -25.39
C LYS A 481 37.62 -7.71 -24.30
N LYS A 482 38.59 -8.27 -23.59
CA LYS A 482 39.50 -7.51 -22.73
C LYS A 482 40.68 -7.09 -23.55
N GLU A 483 40.71 -5.82 -23.93
CA GLU A 483 41.76 -5.21 -24.70
C GLU A 483 41.77 -3.71 -24.45
N THR A 484 42.96 -3.11 -24.45
CA THR A 484 43.10 -1.64 -24.41
C THR A 484 42.75 -1.04 -25.77
N TYR A 485 41.72 -0.21 -25.80
CA TYR A 485 41.23 0.41 -27.04
C TYR A 485 40.96 1.90 -26.84
N THR A 486 41.46 2.71 -27.75
CA THR A 486 41.27 4.17 -27.71
C THR A 486 40.40 4.58 -28.90
N ASP A 487 39.30 5.25 -28.61
CA ASP A 487 38.40 5.83 -29.59
C ASP A 487 37.78 7.13 -29.06
N GLN A 488 37.51 8.09 -29.92
CA GLN A 488 36.88 9.37 -29.56
C GLN A 488 37.60 10.11 -28.40
N GLY A 489 38.92 9.94 -28.29
CA GLY A 489 39.75 10.59 -27.25
C GLY A 489 39.70 9.89 -25.88
N HIS A 490 39.02 8.74 -25.76
CA HIS A 490 38.93 7.98 -24.52
C HIS A 490 39.54 6.60 -24.67
N THR A 491 40.31 6.16 -23.66
CA THR A 491 40.91 4.82 -23.60
C THR A 491 40.12 3.95 -22.62
N LYS A 492 39.78 2.74 -23.04
CA LYS A 492 39.09 1.75 -22.22
C LYS A 492 39.74 0.39 -22.35
N GLU A 493 39.53 -0.47 -21.33
CA GLU A 493 40.16 -1.80 -21.22
C GLU A 493 39.28 -2.93 -21.75
N TYR A 494 38.12 -2.61 -22.31
CA TYR A 494 37.18 -3.57 -22.87
C TYR A 494 36.54 -3.04 -24.13
N THR A 495 36.23 -3.93 -25.06
CA THR A 495 35.40 -3.65 -26.24
C THR A 495 34.24 -4.63 -26.36
N SER A 496 33.16 -4.22 -27.00
CA SER A 496 32.01 -5.03 -27.33
C SER A 496 31.27 -4.44 -28.55
N ALA A 497 30.08 -4.94 -28.87
CA ALA A 497 29.23 -4.34 -29.88
C ALA A 497 27.84 -3.99 -29.32
N ARG A 498 27.26 -2.92 -29.86
CA ARG A 498 25.89 -2.49 -29.63
C ARG A 498 25.22 -2.25 -30.98
N LEU A 499 24.18 -3.06 -31.25
CA LEU A 499 23.49 -3.06 -32.54
C LEU A 499 22.07 -2.53 -32.35
N ASN A 500 21.64 -1.67 -33.29
CA ASN A 500 20.25 -1.22 -33.37
C ASN A 500 19.69 -1.65 -34.74
N SER A 501 18.45 -2.18 -34.76
CA SER A 501 17.78 -2.44 -36.02
C SER A 501 17.38 -1.15 -36.72
N LYS A 502 17.48 -1.14 -38.03
CA LYS A 502 16.94 -0.05 -38.89
C LYS A 502 15.44 -0.15 -39.07
N PHE A 503 14.85 -1.29 -38.70
CA PHE A 503 13.42 -1.51 -38.70
C PHE A 503 12.79 -0.92 -37.43
N ALA A 504 11.68 -0.22 -37.58
CA ALA A 504 10.88 0.29 -36.48
C ALA A 504 9.42 -0.13 -36.63
N PHE A 505 8.77 -0.38 -35.52
CA PHE A 505 7.35 -0.79 -35.49
C PHE A 505 6.62 -0.07 -34.36
N LYS A 506 5.30 0.02 -34.50
CA LYS A 506 4.45 0.66 -33.48
C LYS A 506 3.85 -0.36 -32.53
N TYR A 507 3.40 -1.48 -33.08
CA TYR A 507 2.82 -2.59 -32.33
C TYR A 507 3.30 -3.90 -32.94
N GLY A 508 3.55 -4.91 -32.09
CA GLY A 508 3.96 -6.23 -32.55
C GLY A 508 4.53 -7.10 -31.47
N ARG A 509 4.88 -8.32 -31.83
CA ARG A 509 5.64 -9.23 -31.00
C ARG A 509 7.07 -9.32 -31.57
N VAL A 510 8.07 -9.33 -30.68
CA VAL A 510 9.45 -9.57 -31.02
C VAL A 510 9.86 -10.89 -30.39
N ASP A 511 10.29 -11.86 -31.19
CA ASP A 511 10.83 -13.13 -30.73
C ASP A 511 12.33 -13.14 -30.98
N ILE A 512 13.13 -13.39 -29.94
CA ILE A 512 14.58 -13.44 -30.02
C ILE A 512 15.05 -14.78 -29.44
N ARG A 513 15.81 -15.54 -30.23
CA ARG A 513 16.49 -16.75 -29.76
C ARG A 513 17.95 -16.40 -29.49
N ALA A 514 18.38 -16.54 -28.25
CA ALA A 514 19.74 -16.15 -27.86
C ALA A 514 20.37 -17.13 -26.86
N LYS A 515 21.70 -17.27 -26.95
CA LYS A 515 22.52 -17.87 -25.90
C LYS A 515 23.27 -16.77 -25.19
N LEU A 516 22.94 -16.53 -23.93
CA LEU A 516 23.52 -15.44 -23.12
C LEU A 516 24.85 -15.89 -22.49
N PRO A 517 25.83 -14.97 -22.30
CA PRO A 517 27.04 -15.27 -21.55
C PRO A 517 26.73 -15.45 -20.06
N THR A 518 27.53 -16.30 -19.39
CA THR A 518 27.37 -16.62 -17.95
C THR A 518 28.50 -16.05 -17.08
N GLY A 519 29.36 -15.21 -17.62
CA GLY A 519 30.50 -14.61 -16.90
C GLY A 519 30.09 -13.52 -15.90
N LYS A 520 30.79 -13.45 -14.75
CA LYS A 520 30.61 -12.36 -13.79
C LYS A 520 30.96 -11.01 -14.44
N GLY A 521 30.07 -10.02 -14.33
CA GLY A 521 30.23 -8.70 -14.92
C GLY A 521 29.74 -8.58 -16.36
N THR A 522 29.18 -9.65 -16.97
CA THR A 522 28.52 -9.57 -18.27
C THR A 522 27.08 -9.06 -18.11
N TRP A 523 26.64 -8.19 -19.03
CA TRP A 523 25.30 -7.63 -19.06
C TRP A 523 24.71 -7.67 -20.48
N PRO A 524 24.31 -8.85 -20.96
CA PRO A 524 23.62 -8.95 -22.23
C PRO A 524 22.20 -8.40 -22.11
N ALA A 525 21.73 -7.60 -23.07
CA ALA A 525 20.41 -7.00 -23.05
C ALA A 525 19.77 -6.93 -24.43
N PHE A 526 18.46 -7.18 -24.48
CA PHE A 526 17.58 -6.89 -25.61
C PHE A 526 16.52 -5.91 -25.14
N TRP A 527 16.31 -4.85 -25.88
CA TRP A 527 15.42 -3.79 -25.47
C TRP A 527 14.89 -3.01 -26.66
N THR A 528 13.79 -2.30 -26.49
CA THR A 528 13.19 -1.43 -27.48
C THR A 528 13.24 0.01 -27.02
N LEU A 529 13.46 0.94 -27.97
CA LEU A 529 13.50 2.37 -27.74
C LEU A 529 12.69 3.11 -28.82
N GLY A 530 12.32 4.36 -28.53
CA GLY A 530 11.74 5.21 -29.54
C GLY A 530 12.64 5.34 -30.78
N LYS A 531 12.06 5.31 -31.96
CA LYS A 531 12.78 5.36 -33.25
C LYS A 531 13.77 6.53 -33.33
N ASN A 532 13.40 7.67 -32.78
CA ASN A 532 14.24 8.88 -32.80
C ASN A 532 15.52 8.76 -31.94
N ILE A 533 15.59 7.79 -31.04
CA ILE A 533 16.77 7.48 -30.22
C ILE A 533 17.73 6.57 -30.97
N SER A 534 17.20 5.71 -31.87
CA SER A 534 17.98 4.73 -32.62
C SER A 534 18.61 5.27 -33.89
N GLU A 535 18.33 6.51 -34.26
CA GLU A 535 18.95 7.15 -35.42
C GLU A 535 20.42 7.41 -35.20
N ASP A 536 21.24 7.34 -36.27
CA ASP A 536 22.66 7.61 -36.20
C ASP A 536 22.95 9.02 -35.64
N GLY A 537 23.81 9.08 -34.63
CA GLY A 537 24.13 10.33 -33.93
C GLY A 537 23.05 10.84 -32.98
N ALA A 538 21.95 10.12 -32.78
CA ALA A 538 20.93 10.41 -31.76
C ALA A 538 21.26 9.72 -30.44
N TYR A 539 21.01 10.41 -29.34
CA TYR A 539 21.20 9.92 -27.97
C TYR A 539 20.00 10.24 -27.11
N TRP A 540 19.80 9.45 -26.07
CA TRP A 540 18.64 9.49 -25.19
C TRP A 540 18.30 10.87 -24.64
N PHE A 541 19.31 11.65 -24.32
CA PHE A 541 19.14 13.00 -23.78
C PHE A 541 19.06 14.11 -24.83
N THR A 542 19.24 13.79 -26.14
CA THR A 542 19.18 14.78 -27.22
C THR A 542 17.88 14.78 -27.99
N LYS A 543 17.08 13.72 -27.88
CA LYS A 543 15.87 13.50 -28.66
C LYS A 543 14.72 13.06 -27.76
N GLY A 544 14.23 13.95 -26.91
CA GLY A 544 12.97 13.85 -26.21
C GLY A 544 12.53 12.49 -25.69
N PHE A 545 11.68 12.53 -24.71
CA PHE A 545 11.08 11.35 -24.13
C PHE A 545 9.81 10.99 -24.88
N TRP A 546 9.51 9.78 -24.86
CA TRP A 546 8.43 9.04 -25.45
C TRP A 546 7.16 9.05 -24.60
#